data_677dd9100c670349a3a8c795dfd6cfbc
#
_entry.id   677dd9100c670349a3a8c795dfd6cfbc
#
_cell.length_a   1.000
_cell.length_b   1.000
_cell.length_c   1.000
_cell.angle_alpha   90.00
_cell.angle_beta   90.00
_cell.angle_gamma   90.00
#
_symmetry.space_group_name_H-M   'P 1'
#
loop_
_entity.id
_entity.type
_entity.pdbx_description
1 polymer ?
#
loop_
_entity_poly.entity_id
_entity_poly.type
_entity_poly.pdbx_seq_one_letter_code
_entity_poly.pdbx_strand_id
1 'polypeptide(L)'
;MVGNGLGRWRKTGAAVLLAVSASLIGLAGLCPSMVQAKDSVPFGAADTIALAQLPQQGRGMLTLIYQGGPFSQDKDGVVFSNRERILPAKNRGFYREYTVRTAGERRRGARRIVCGGLKPAAPDACYYTDDHYASFRRIIQ
;
A
#
# COMPACT_ATOMS: atom_id res chain seq x y z
N MET A 1 12.48 42.71 -59.97
CA MET A 1 13.65 42.15 -60.68
C MET A 1 13.68 40.68 -60.34
N VAL A 2 13.14 39.83 -61.21
CA VAL A 2 13.76 39.08 -62.32
C VAL A 2 14.85 38.15 -61.71
N GLY A 3 14.80 36.86 -61.85
CA GLY A 3 14.32 35.93 -62.83
C GLY A 3 14.55 34.48 -62.37
N ASN A 4 13.75 33.71 -62.77
CA ASN A 4 13.74 32.49 -63.60
C ASN A 4 14.98 31.60 -63.60
N GLY A 5 14.73 30.29 -63.50
CA GLY A 5 15.68 29.25 -63.81
C GLY A 5 15.04 27.85 -63.75
N LEU A 6 14.28 27.53 -64.78
CA LEU A 6 13.81 26.17 -65.07
C LEU A 6 14.99 25.25 -65.46
N GLY A 7 14.99 24.03 -65.02
CA GLY A 7 15.88 22.96 -65.47
C GLY A 7 15.22 21.59 -65.39
N ARG A 8 14.38 21.27 -66.37
CA ARG A 8 13.92 19.91 -66.68
C ARG A 8 15.05 19.17 -67.35
N TRP A 9 15.33 17.96 -66.98
CA TRP A 9 15.80 16.93 -67.93
C TRP A 9 15.38 15.53 -67.52
N ARG A 10 14.99 14.87 -68.50
CA ARG A 10 14.18 13.67 -68.73
C ARG A 10 15.06 12.41 -68.90
N LYS A 11 14.41 11.26 -68.68
CA LYS A 11 14.56 9.93 -69.30
C LYS A 11 15.86 9.17 -68.97
N THR A 12 15.93 7.89 -68.84
CA THR A 12 15.17 6.70 -69.20
C THR A 12 15.93 5.50 -68.62
N GLY A 13 15.29 4.39 -68.40
CA GLY A 13 16.02 3.11 -68.33
C GLY A 13 15.40 2.07 -67.42
N ALA A 14 14.65 1.19 -67.99
CA ALA A 14 14.08 -0.02 -67.41
C ALA A 14 15.16 -1.04 -67.04
N ALA A 15 15.02 -1.74 -65.98
CA ALA A 15 15.43 -3.13 -65.84
C ALA A 15 14.64 -3.78 -64.66
N VAL A 16 13.84 -4.74 -65.08
CA VAL A 16 13.11 -5.68 -64.26
C VAL A 16 14.09 -6.70 -63.70
N LEU A 17 14.17 -6.84 -62.37
CA LEU A 17 14.68 -8.06 -61.74
C LEU A 17 13.81 -8.41 -60.55
N LEU A 18 13.05 -9.47 -60.74
CA LEU A 18 12.31 -10.20 -59.73
C LEU A 18 13.30 -10.78 -58.71
N ALA A 19 13.28 -10.30 -57.50
CA ALA A 19 13.87 -10.99 -56.36
C ALA A 19 12.76 -11.30 -55.35
N VAL A 20 12.39 -12.56 -55.33
CA VAL A 20 11.52 -13.16 -54.34
C VAL A 20 12.33 -13.17 -53.02
N SER A 21 12.05 -12.29 -52.13
CA SER A 21 12.56 -12.38 -50.77
C SER A 21 11.41 -12.73 -49.82
N ALA A 22 11.53 -13.92 -49.28
CA ALA A 22 10.64 -14.47 -48.26
C ALA A 22 10.59 -13.54 -47.05
N SER A 23 9.44 -12.94 -46.80
CA SER A 23 9.15 -12.20 -45.58
C SER A 23 8.96 -13.17 -44.42
N LEU A 24 9.98 -13.33 -43.60
CA LEU A 24 9.85 -13.85 -42.24
C LEU A 24 9.06 -12.81 -41.42
N ILE A 25 7.77 -13.05 -41.30
CA ILE A 25 6.92 -12.33 -40.34
C ILE A 25 7.37 -12.78 -38.94
N GLY A 26 8.22 -11.97 -38.32
CA GLY A 26 8.53 -12.06 -36.90
C GLY A 26 7.28 -11.77 -36.10
N LEU A 27 6.70 -12.82 -35.54
CA LEU A 27 5.64 -12.74 -34.57
C LEU A 27 6.23 -12.12 -33.30
N ALA A 28 6.21 -10.77 -33.20
CA ALA A 28 6.53 -10.07 -31.97
C ALA A 28 5.46 -10.44 -30.95
N GLY A 29 5.81 -11.35 -30.07
CA GLY A 29 4.99 -11.74 -28.93
C GLY A 29 4.73 -10.52 -28.06
N LEU A 30 3.54 -9.98 -28.09
CA LEU A 30 2.98 -9.11 -27.07
C LEU A 30 2.90 -9.94 -25.78
N CYS A 31 3.93 -9.85 -24.94
CA CYS A 31 3.83 -10.29 -23.57
C CYS A 31 2.85 -9.34 -22.85
N PRO A 32 1.67 -9.78 -22.43
CA PRO A 32 0.87 -8.97 -21.54
C PRO A 32 1.66 -8.85 -20.24
N SER A 33 2.12 -7.65 -19.92
CA SER A 33 2.62 -7.33 -18.58
C SER A 33 1.47 -7.56 -17.61
N MET A 34 1.46 -8.72 -16.96
CA MET A 34 0.60 -8.97 -15.80
C MET A 34 1.00 -7.96 -14.74
N VAL A 35 0.27 -6.85 -14.67
CA VAL A 35 0.26 -5.99 -13.49
C VAL A 35 -0.36 -6.85 -12.39
N GLN A 36 0.51 -7.46 -11.59
CA GLN A 36 0.11 -8.18 -10.39
C GLN A 36 -0.39 -7.12 -9.42
N ALA A 37 -1.69 -6.97 -9.31
CA ALA A 37 -2.30 -6.29 -8.19
C ALA A 37 -1.75 -7.00 -6.94
N LYS A 38 -1.08 -6.24 -6.07
CA LYS A 38 -0.59 -6.74 -4.79
C LYS A 38 -1.84 -6.96 -3.93
N ASP A 39 -2.42 -8.15 -4.07
CA ASP A 39 -3.51 -8.58 -3.21
C ASP A 39 -3.02 -8.48 -1.77
N SER A 40 -3.75 -7.73 -0.96
CA SER A 40 -3.52 -7.68 0.48
C SER A 40 -3.65 -9.11 0.99
N VAL A 41 -2.52 -9.74 1.33
CA VAL A 41 -2.52 -11.07 1.91
C VAL A 41 -3.42 -11.02 3.14
N PRO A 42 -4.47 -11.85 3.25
CA PRO A 42 -5.29 -11.87 4.44
C PRO A 42 -4.39 -12.15 5.65
N PHE A 43 -4.60 -11.42 6.76
CA PHE A 43 -3.88 -11.68 8.00
C PHE A 43 -3.99 -13.18 8.34
N GLY A 44 -2.87 -13.90 8.23
CA GLY A 44 -2.80 -15.33 8.56
C GLY A 44 -2.90 -15.56 10.08
N ALA A 45 -3.08 -16.81 10.48
CA ALA A 45 -3.06 -17.17 11.91
C ALA A 45 -1.74 -16.79 12.60
N ALA A 46 -0.63 -16.71 11.85
CA ALA A 46 0.68 -16.25 12.33
C ALA A 46 0.73 -14.76 12.67
N ASP A 47 -0.19 -13.96 12.10
CA ASP A 47 -0.23 -12.51 12.28
C ASP A 47 -1.27 -12.10 13.36
N THR A 48 -1.55 -12.96 14.31
CA THR A 48 -2.47 -12.70 15.42
C THR A 48 -1.77 -12.65 16.75
N ILE A 49 -2.38 -11.98 17.73
CA ILE A 49 -1.96 -11.96 19.13
C ILE A 49 -3.20 -12.07 20.02
N ALA A 50 -3.20 -13.03 20.94
CA ALA A 50 -4.29 -13.14 21.90
C ALA A 50 -4.28 -11.95 22.86
N LEU A 51 -5.46 -11.51 23.30
CA LEU A 51 -5.60 -10.43 24.28
C LEU A 51 -4.76 -10.68 25.53
N ALA A 52 -4.70 -11.91 26.01
CA ALA A 52 -3.91 -12.31 27.18
C ALA A 52 -2.39 -12.14 26.97
N GLN A 53 -1.91 -12.21 25.73
CA GLN A 53 -0.50 -12.06 25.36
C GLN A 53 -0.07 -10.61 25.17
N LEU A 54 -1.02 -9.67 25.11
CA LEU A 54 -0.70 -8.24 25.07
C LEU A 54 0.01 -7.82 26.37
N PRO A 55 0.98 -6.88 26.29
CA PRO A 55 1.47 -6.21 27.48
C PRO A 55 0.33 -5.62 28.32
N GLN A 56 0.49 -5.54 29.64
CA GLN A 56 -0.52 -4.96 30.52
C GLN A 56 -0.99 -3.59 30.04
N GLN A 57 -0.06 -2.73 29.60
CA GLN A 57 -0.35 -1.39 29.07
C GLN A 57 -1.17 -1.46 27.78
N GLY A 58 -0.96 -2.49 26.94
CA GLY A 58 -1.75 -2.74 25.74
C GLY A 58 -3.19 -3.14 26.07
N ARG A 59 -3.38 -4.03 27.05
CA ARG A 59 -4.72 -4.38 27.53
C ARG A 59 -5.45 -3.17 28.11
N GLY A 60 -4.76 -2.36 28.95
CA GLY A 60 -5.32 -1.13 29.49
C GLY A 60 -5.71 -0.13 28.40
N MET A 61 -4.86 0.06 27.39
CA MET A 61 -5.18 0.94 26.27
C MET A 61 -6.39 0.43 25.48
N LEU A 62 -6.48 -0.88 25.23
CA LEU A 62 -7.64 -1.45 24.55
C LEU A 62 -8.93 -1.20 25.31
N THR A 63 -8.92 -1.34 26.65
CA THR A 63 -10.06 -1.00 27.51
C THR A 63 -10.45 0.47 27.35
N LEU A 64 -9.47 1.41 27.36
CA LEU A 64 -9.73 2.83 27.15
C LEU A 64 -10.32 3.13 25.77
N ILE A 65 -9.88 2.42 24.73
CA ILE A 65 -10.44 2.56 23.38
C ILE A 65 -11.94 2.25 23.39
N TYR A 66 -12.34 1.12 23.98
CA TYR A 66 -13.76 0.74 24.08
C TYR A 66 -14.58 1.68 24.99
N GLN A 67 -13.93 2.36 25.92
CA GLN A 67 -14.57 3.38 26.78
C GLN A 67 -14.64 4.76 26.10
N GLY A 68 -13.92 4.97 24.99
CA GLY A 68 -13.82 6.27 24.33
C GLY A 68 -12.86 7.26 25.01
N GLY A 69 -11.93 6.78 25.85
CA GLY A 69 -10.97 7.57 26.60
C GLY A 69 -11.30 7.68 28.12
N PRO A 70 -10.66 8.60 28.85
CA PRO A 70 -9.72 9.61 28.34
C PRO A 70 -8.34 9.04 27.96
N PHE A 71 -7.71 9.65 26.95
CA PHE A 71 -6.37 9.27 26.49
C PHE A 71 -5.31 10.21 27.03
N SER A 72 -4.11 9.69 27.29
CA SER A 72 -3.01 10.43 27.90
C SER A 72 -2.04 11.07 26.91
N GLN A 73 -2.12 10.71 25.63
CA GLN A 73 -1.24 11.24 24.58
C GLN A 73 -2.05 12.00 23.53
N ASP A 74 -1.57 13.16 23.11
CA ASP A 74 -2.23 14.01 22.09
C ASP A 74 -2.43 13.31 20.74
N LYS A 75 -1.64 12.27 20.48
CA LYS A 75 -1.74 11.47 19.26
C LYS A 75 -2.69 10.28 19.36
N ASP A 76 -3.25 10.01 20.52
CA ASP A 76 -4.19 8.91 20.67
C ASP A 76 -5.54 9.25 20.04
N GLY A 77 -6.07 8.33 19.27
CA GLY A 77 -7.31 8.53 18.51
C GLY A 77 -7.17 9.29 17.19
N VAL A 78 -5.97 9.74 16.82
CA VAL A 78 -5.75 10.35 15.51
C VAL A 78 -5.84 9.33 14.38
N VAL A 79 -6.16 9.82 13.17
CA VAL A 79 -6.28 8.96 11.99
C VAL A 79 -4.92 8.38 11.61
N PHE A 80 -4.85 7.06 11.53
CA PHE A 80 -3.73 6.32 10.96
C PHE A 80 -3.95 6.11 9.46
N SER A 81 -3.01 6.55 8.63
CA SER A 81 -3.21 6.62 7.17
C SER A 81 -2.91 5.31 6.42
N ASN A 82 -2.32 4.30 7.08
CA ASN A 82 -1.95 3.01 6.48
C ASN A 82 -1.23 3.15 5.11
N ARG A 83 -0.29 4.09 5.01
CA ARG A 83 0.41 4.42 3.74
C ARG A 83 1.16 3.23 3.17
N GLU A 84 1.77 2.44 4.05
CA GLU A 84 2.52 1.23 3.68
C GLU A 84 1.61 0.04 3.32
N ARG A 85 0.28 0.21 3.46
CA ARG A 85 -0.73 -0.81 3.15
C ARG A 85 -0.48 -2.16 3.83
N ILE A 86 0.08 -2.15 5.03
CA ILE A 86 0.31 -3.36 5.83
C ILE A 86 -1.02 -3.88 6.39
N LEU A 87 -1.90 -2.97 6.85
CA LEU A 87 -3.27 -3.31 7.23
C LEU A 87 -4.17 -3.40 5.99
N PRO A 88 -5.30 -4.13 6.08
CA PRO A 88 -6.28 -4.21 4.99
C PRO A 88 -6.66 -2.82 4.46
N ALA A 89 -6.81 -2.70 3.13
CA ALA A 89 -7.18 -1.43 2.50
C ALA A 89 -8.56 -0.97 2.94
N LYS A 90 -8.67 0.26 3.44
CA LYS A 90 -9.90 0.91 3.88
C LYS A 90 -9.87 2.39 3.53
N ASN A 91 -11.04 3.02 3.54
CA ASN A 91 -11.18 4.45 3.32
C ASN A 91 -10.43 5.27 4.37
N ARG A 92 -10.00 6.48 4.01
CA ARG A 92 -9.34 7.40 4.93
C ARG A 92 -10.23 7.66 6.15
N GLY A 93 -9.62 7.65 7.33
CA GLY A 93 -10.33 7.86 8.60
C GLY A 93 -10.88 6.58 9.24
N PHE A 94 -10.81 5.43 8.53
CA PHE A 94 -11.23 4.15 9.11
C PHE A 94 -10.34 3.68 10.26
N TYR A 95 -9.01 3.89 10.14
CA TYR A 95 -8.05 3.50 11.17
C TYR A 95 -7.69 4.67 12.08
N ARG A 96 -7.53 4.38 13.40
CA ARG A 96 -7.03 5.30 14.42
C ARG A 96 -5.94 4.64 15.21
N GLU A 97 -4.91 5.41 15.59
CA GLU A 97 -3.77 4.92 16.35
C GLU A 97 -3.84 5.32 17.82
N TYR A 98 -3.29 4.46 18.67
CA TYR A 98 -3.23 4.67 20.11
C TYR A 98 -1.87 4.21 20.66
N THR A 99 -1.34 4.94 21.63
CA THR A 99 -0.03 4.68 22.22
C THR A 99 -0.11 3.62 23.30
N VAL A 100 0.69 2.56 23.15
CA VAL A 100 0.91 1.60 24.23
C VAL A 100 2.22 1.95 24.94
N ARG A 101 2.13 2.41 26.17
CA ARG A 101 3.32 2.81 26.96
C ARG A 101 4.27 1.62 27.15
N THR A 102 5.56 1.89 27.03
CA THR A 102 6.61 0.91 27.34
C THR A 102 7.18 1.24 28.70
N ALA A 103 7.23 0.26 29.59
CA ALA A 103 7.82 0.45 30.93
C ALA A 103 9.28 0.91 30.80
N GLY A 104 9.68 1.91 31.58
CA GLY A 104 11.03 2.49 31.54
C GLY A 104 11.29 3.48 30.40
N GLU A 105 10.39 3.58 29.41
CA GLU A 105 10.53 4.53 28.29
C GLU A 105 9.88 5.87 28.64
N ARG A 106 10.69 6.95 28.63
CA ARG A 106 10.21 8.32 28.91
C ARG A 106 9.50 8.94 27.71
N ARG A 107 9.86 8.53 26.50
CA ARG A 107 9.24 8.98 25.25
C ARG A 107 8.01 8.12 24.94
N ARG A 108 7.34 8.44 23.84
CA ARG A 108 6.15 7.72 23.36
C ARG A 108 6.42 6.23 23.07
N GLY A 109 7.70 5.86 22.81
CA GLY A 109 8.11 4.49 22.47
C GLY A 109 7.56 4.03 21.09
N ALA A 110 7.79 2.76 20.74
CA ALA A 110 7.42 2.21 19.43
C ALA A 110 6.05 1.50 19.44
N ARG A 111 5.54 1.09 20.59
CA ARG A 111 4.35 0.24 20.69
C ARG A 111 3.07 1.02 20.42
N ARG A 112 2.20 0.44 19.56
CA ARG A 112 0.89 1.04 19.22
C ARG A 112 -0.20 -0.03 19.15
N ILE A 113 -1.43 0.44 19.31
CA ILE A 113 -2.62 -0.25 18.83
C ILE A 113 -3.23 0.61 17.74
N VAL A 114 -3.57 0.00 16.61
CA VAL A 114 -4.32 0.63 15.52
C VAL A 114 -5.64 -0.11 15.40
N CYS A 115 -6.73 0.61 15.62
CA CYS A 115 -8.07 0.05 15.51
C CYS A 115 -8.80 0.62 14.30
N GLY A 116 -9.53 -0.23 13.58
CA GLY A 116 -10.34 0.11 12.45
C GLY A 116 -11.81 -0.08 12.72
N GLY A 117 -12.64 0.86 12.25
CA GLY A 117 -14.09 0.83 12.40
C GLY A 117 -14.70 2.22 12.21
N LEU A 118 -16.00 2.24 11.94
CA LEU A 118 -16.75 3.50 11.79
C LEU A 118 -16.93 4.23 13.11
N LYS A 119 -17.01 3.50 14.21
CA LYS A 119 -17.16 4.04 15.58
C LYS A 119 -15.87 3.83 16.34
N PRO A 120 -15.14 4.89 16.75
CA PRO A 120 -13.86 4.77 17.46
C PRO A 120 -13.92 3.93 18.74
N ALA A 121 -15.01 4.03 19.51
CA ALA A 121 -15.21 3.28 20.75
C ALA A 121 -15.84 1.88 20.54
N ALA A 122 -16.13 1.51 19.31
CA ALA A 122 -16.62 0.17 18.93
C ALA A 122 -15.94 -0.27 17.62
N PRO A 123 -14.62 -0.48 17.65
CA PRO A 123 -13.87 -0.86 16.46
C PRO A 123 -14.21 -2.30 15.99
N ASP A 124 -14.17 -2.50 14.67
CA ASP A 124 -14.40 -3.81 14.03
C ASP A 124 -13.21 -4.75 14.24
N ALA A 125 -12.00 -4.20 14.28
CA ALA A 125 -10.76 -4.94 14.51
C ALA A 125 -9.66 -4.01 15.06
N CYS A 126 -8.80 -4.56 15.93
CA CYS A 126 -7.62 -3.88 16.44
C CYS A 126 -6.36 -4.68 16.13
N TYR A 127 -5.27 -3.98 15.92
CA TYR A 127 -3.96 -4.51 15.55
C TYR A 127 -2.90 -3.94 16.47
N TYR A 128 -2.01 -4.80 16.95
CA TYR A 128 -0.88 -4.41 17.79
C TYR A 128 0.42 -4.39 16.99
N THR A 129 1.26 -3.40 17.25
CA THR A 129 2.65 -3.32 16.77
C THR A 129 3.58 -2.95 17.91
N ASP A 130 4.76 -3.54 17.94
CA ASP A 130 5.85 -3.21 18.87
C ASP A 130 7.11 -2.68 18.19
N ASP A 131 7.10 -2.57 16.87
CA ASP A 131 8.20 -2.17 15.99
C ASP A 131 7.92 -0.87 15.19
N HIS A 132 7.09 0.01 15.73
CA HIS A 132 6.75 1.31 15.13
C HIS A 132 6.13 1.19 13.72
N TYR A 133 5.11 0.34 13.59
CA TYR A 133 4.29 0.09 12.39
C TYR A 133 4.98 -0.74 11.29
N ALA A 134 6.16 -1.34 11.54
CA ALA A 134 6.80 -2.19 10.56
C ALA A 134 6.06 -3.52 10.38
N SER A 135 5.45 -4.04 11.45
CA SER A 135 4.57 -5.20 11.41
C SER A 135 3.35 -5.02 12.30
N PHE A 136 2.31 -5.81 12.06
CA PHE A 136 1.10 -5.80 12.85
C PHE A 136 0.62 -7.22 13.16
N ARG A 137 0.04 -7.38 14.34
CA ARG A 137 -0.66 -8.59 14.75
C ARG A 137 -2.10 -8.26 15.11
N ARG A 138 -3.06 -8.93 14.49
CA ARG A 138 -4.47 -8.73 14.81
C ARG A 138 -4.75 -9.24 16.23
N ILE A 139 -5.37 -8.40 17.05
CA ILE A 139 -5.75 -8.77 18.42
C ILE A 139 -6.99 -9.66 18.33
N ILE A 140 -6.93 -10.84 18.95
CA ILE A 140 -8.03 -11.78 19.10
C ILE A 140 -8.33 -12.04 20.57
N GLN A 141 -9.59 -12.31 20.89
CA GLN A 141 -10.03 -12.65 22.23
C GLN A 141 -9.77 -14.12 22.55
#